data_1c472e2e31c6c1cfba729e8ea04f5198
#
_entry.id   1c472e2e31c6c1cfba729e8ea04f5198
#
_cell.length_a   1.000
_cell.length_b   1.000
_cell.length_c   1.000
_cell.angle_alpha   90.00
_cell.angle_beta   90.00
_cell.angle_gamma   90.00
#
_symmetry.space_group_name_H-M   'P 1'
#
loop_
_entity.id
_entity.type
_entity.pdbx_description
1 polymer ?
#
loop_
_entity_poly.entity_id
_entity_poly.type
_entity_poly.pdbx_seq_one_letter_code
_entity_poly.pdbx_strand_id
1 'polypeptide(L)'
;MEIDEGLAQRVRQTLFELAEFADISERKMFGGLVTMVNGHMTCGLSGRRDQRESDAGLMLRVGANRYEEALRDPYCRKMEFTGKPMTGFVSIDAEGLAEDEDLRRWLALALSFVLAQPPK
;
A
#
# COMPACT_ATOMS: atom_id res chain seq x y z
N MET A 1 10.59 3.95 -14.97
CA MET A 1 9.89 4.02 -13.69
C MET A 1 10.87 3.86 -12.55
N GLU A 2 10.88 4.83 -11.66
CA GLU A 2 11.79 4.79 -10.54
C GLU A 2 10.99 4.66 -9.26
N ILE A 3 11.19 3.60 -8.56
CA ILE A 3 10.55 3.42 -7.26
C ILE A 3 11.63 3.17 -6.23
N ASP A 4 11.26 3.22 -4.96
CA ASP A 4 12.20 2.92 -3.88
C ASP A 4 12.35 1.40 -3.82
N GLU A 5 13.43 0.89 -4.36
CA GLU A 5 13.63 -0.56 -4.41
C GLU A 5 13.81 -1.17 -3.02
N GLY A 6 14.38 -0.42 -2.09
CA GLY A 6 14.51 -0.92 -0.73
C GLY A 6 13.16 -1.13 -0.09
N LEU A 7 12.25 -0.17 -0.26
CA LEU A 7 10.92 -0.30 0.27
C LEU A 7 10.16 -1.42 -0.45
N ALA A 8 10.34 -1.53 -1.78
CA ALA A 8 9.68 -2.60 -2.53
C ALA A 8 10.07 -3.97 -2.00
N GLN A 9 11.36 -4.15 -1.69
CA GLN A 9 11.83 -5.43 -1.18
C GLN A 9 11.28 -5.71 0.22
N ARG A 10 11.20 -4.69 1.06
CA ARG A 10 10.63 -4.85 2.40
C ARG A 10 9.16 -5.23 2.32
N VAL A 11 8.42 -4.61 1.39
CA VAL A 11 7.01 -4.93 1.20
C VAL A 11 6.85 -6.38 0.72
N ARG A 12 7.66 -6.80 -0.26
CA ARG A 12 7.57 -8.17 -0.77
C ARG A 12 7.81 -9.18 0.33
N GLN A 13 8.85 -8.98 1.11
CA GLN A 13 9.19 -9.92 2.15
C GLN A 13 8.12 -9.97 3.23
N THR A 14 7.60 -8.82 3.62
CA THR A 14 6.58 -8.76 4.67
C THR A 14 5.29 -9.43 4.20
N LEU A 15 4.87 -9.16 2.97
CA LEU A 15 3.66 -9.78 2.45
C LEU A 15 3.83 -11.29 2.33
N PHE A 16 5.01 -11.74 1.92
CA PHE A 16 5.27 -13.16 1.81
C PHE A 16 5.15 -13.83 3.17
N GLU A 17 5.63 -13.17 4.22
CA GLU A 17 5.55 -13.72 5.57
C GLU A 17 4.11 -13.72 6.10
N LEU A 18 3.36 -12.67 5.79
CA LEU A 18 2.01 -12.53 6.33
C LEU A 18 0.97 -13.32 5.56
N ALA A 19 1.20 -13.56 4.28
CA ALA A 19 0.20 -14.20 3.44
C ALA A 19 0.84 -15.21 2.49
N GLU A 20 1.62 -16.13 3.06
CA GLU A 20 2.39 -17.06 2.23
C GLU A 20 1.55 -17.99 1.36
N PHE A 21 0.30 -18.22 1.70
CA PHE A 21 -0.54 -19.07 0.87
C PHE A 21 -1.37 -18.31 -0.15
N ALA A 22 -1.24 -16.99 -0.17
CA ALA A 22 -2.00 -16.20 -1.13
C ALA A 22 -1.23 -16.09 -2.44
N ASP A 23 -1.96 -15.78 -3.51
CA ASP A 23 -1.35 -15.57 -4.82
C ASP A 23 -0.91 -14.11 -4.87
N ILE A 24 0.38 -13.86 -4.79
CA ILE A 24 0.94 -12.51 -4.77
C ILE A 24 1.64 -12.22 -6.09
N SER A 25 1.28 -11.14 -6.74
CA SER A 25 1.90 -10.75 -8.00
C SER A 25 2.11 -9.24 -8.04
N GLU A 26 2.91 -8.76 -8.96
CA GLU A 26 3.19 -7.35 -9.10
C GLU A 26 2.88 -6.89 -10.50
N ARG A 27 2.41 -5.65 -10.64
CA ARG A 27 2.11 -5.07 -11.94
C ARG A 27 2.58 -3.63 -11.97
N LYS A 28 3.05 -3.20 -13.13
CA LYS A 28 3.40 -1.81 -13.31
C LYS A 28 2.13 -1.07 -13.70
N MET A 29 1.70 -0.14 -12.89
CA MET A 29 0.48 0.62 -13.12
C MET A 29 0.63 2.00 -12.53
N PHE A 30 -0.04 2.96 -13.12
CA PHE A 30 -0.09 4.33 -12.59
C PHE A 30 1.30 4.94 -12.38
N GLY A 31 2.26 4.55 -13.19
CA GLY A 31 3.62 5.06 -13.03
C GLY A 31 4.37 4.47 -11.86
N GLY A 32 3.87 3.41 -11.28
CA GLY A 32 4.50 2.78 -10.12
C GLY A 32 4.41 1.27 -10.16
N LEU A 33 4.60 0.65 -9.02
CA LEU A 33 4.55 -0.79 -8.88
C LEU A 33 3.44 -1.16 -7.91
N VAL A 34 2.47 -1.92 -8.37
CA VAL A 34 1.31 -2.30 -7.55
C VAL A 34 1.38 -3.79 -7.24
N THR A 35 1.14 -4.14 -5.98
CA THR A 35 1.11 -5.54 -5.57
C THR A 35 -0.34 -6.01 -5.48
N MET A 36 -0.59 -7.15 -6.12
CA MET A 36 -1.90 -7.78 -6.16
C MET A 36 -1.87 -9.02 -5.26
N VAL A 37 -2.89 -9.20 -4.46
CA VAL A 37 -3.02 -10.41 -3.63
C VAL A 37 -4.35 -11.06 -3.99
N ASN A 38 -4.30 -12.28 -4.46
CA ASN A 38 -5.46 -13.03 -4.93
C ASN A 38 -6.23 -12.26 -6.00
N GLY A 39 -5.50 -11.50 -6.83
CA GLY A 39 -6.11 -10.72 -7.90
C GLY A 39 -6.61 -9.36 -7.49
N HIS A 40 -6.48 -8.99 -6.22
CA HIS A 40 -6.95 -7.70 -5.71
C HIS A 40 -5.78 -6.75 -5.50
N MET A 41 -5.94 -5.50 -5.93
CA MET A 41 -4.94 -4.48 -5.68
C MET A 41 -4.85 -4.26 -4.17
N THR A 42 -3.69 -4.39 -3.62
CA THR A 42 -3.49 -4.36 -2.17
C THR A 42 -2.67 -3.16 -1.72
N CYS A 43 -1.56 -2.90 -2.39
CA CYS A 43 -0.72 -1.76 -2.07
C CYS A 43 0.11 -1.40 -3.29
N GLY A 44 0.78 -0.27 -3.25
CA GLY A 44 1.57 0.17 -4.38
C GLY A 44 2.57 1.24 -4.02
N LEU A 45 3.64 1.31 -4.82
CA LEU A 45 4.68 2.31 -4.68
C LEU A 45 4.62 3.17 -5.91
N SER A 46 4.54 4.49 -5.74
CA SER A 46 4.50 5.35 -6.90
C SER A 46 5.90 5.59 -7.43
N GLY A 47 5.99 5.89 -8.70
CA GLY A 47 7.25 6.29 -9.29
C GLY A 47 7.66 7.63 -8.76
N ARG A 48 8.93 7.94 -8.89
CA ARG A 48 9.43 9.15 -8.29
C ARG A 48 9.44 10.34 -9.18
N ARG A 49 8.59 10.38 -10.18
CA ARG A 49 8.67 11.45 -11.09
C ARG A 49 8.20 12.73 -10.46
N ASP A 50 7.31 12.71 -9.53
CA ASP A 50 6.86 13.92 -8.93
C ASP A 50 7.56 14.03 -7.60
N GLN A 51 8.67 14.65 -7.61
CA GLN A 51 9.48 14.62 -6.47
C GLN A 51 9.13 15.50 -5.34
N ARG A 52 8.16 16.30 -5.46
CA ARG A 52 7.83 17.14 -4.43
C ARG A 52 7.55 16.49 -3.18
N GLU A 53 7.12 15.37 -3.27
CA GLU A 53 6.75 14.77 -2.13
C GLU A 53 7.71 13.92 -1.63
N SER A 54 8.59 14.25 -1.03
CA SER A 54 9.56 13.42 -0.53
C SER A 54 9.02 12.22 0.07
N ASP A 55 7.84 12.09 0.01
CA ASP A 55 7.27 11.08 0.69
C ASP A 55 6.81 10.08 -0.20
N ALA A 56 7.59 9.61 -1.00
CA ALA A 56 7.30 8.49 -1.74
C ALA A 56 6.92 7.43 -0.79
N GLY A 57 5.72 7.37 -0.44
CA GLY A 57 5.22 6.43 0.52
C GLY A 57 4.56 5.25 -0.14
N LEU A 58 3.69 4.61 0.58
CA LEU A 58 3.03 3.41 0.14
C LEU A 58 1.54 3.65 0.03
N MET A 59 0.97 3.36 -1.14
CA MET A 59 -0.47 3.35 -1.30
C MET A 59 -0.97 2.05 -0.68
N LEU A 60 -2.06 2.12 0.06
CA LEU A 60 -2.55 0.97 0.79
C LEU A 60 -4.06 0.89 0.70
N ARG A 61 -4.57 -0.29 0.41
CA ARG A 61 -6.01 -0.51 0.34
C ARG A 61 -6.49 -1.06 1.66
N VAL A 62 -7.17 -0.23 2.45
CA VAL A 62 -7.60 -0.64 3.78
C VAL A 62 -9.10 -0.97 3.84
N GLY A 63 -9.83 -0.62 2.78
CA GLY A 63 -11.26 -0.86 2.75
C GLY A 63 -12.03 0.27 3.39
N ALA A 64 -13.31 0.38 3.02
CA ALA A 64 -14.13 1.50 3.50
C ALA A 64 -14.34 1.46 5.00
N ASN A 65 -14.44 0.28 5.60
CA ASN A 65 -14.72 0.16 7.02
C ASN A 65 -13.59 0.67 7.92
N ARG A 66 -12.34 0.57 7.43
CA ARG A 66 -11.20 1.01 8.22
C ARG A 66 -10.64 2.34 7.75
N TYR A 67 -11.29 2.96 6.80
CA TYR A 67 -10.78 4.16 6.16
C TYR A 67 -10.60 5.32 7.15
N GLU A 68 -11.66 5.64 7.90
CA GLU A 68 -11.58 6.76 8.83
C GLU A 68 -10.62 6.48 9.98
N GLU A 69 -10.58 5.26 10.43
CA GLU A 69 -9.67 4.88 11.50
C GLU A 69 -8.22 5.04 11.04
N ALA A 70 -7.93 4.59 9.82
CA ALA A 70 -6.57 4.69 9.29
C ALA A 70 -6.14 6.16 9.16
N LEU A 71 -7.05 7.03 8.76
CA LEU A 71 -6.72 8.43 8.57
C LEU A 71 -6.39 9.18 9.86
N ARG A 72 -6.60 8.56 11.01
CA ARG A 72 -6.23 9.19 12.26
C ARG A 72 -4.74 9.14 12.52
N ASP A 73 -4.02 8.28 11.81
CA ASP A 73 -2.58 8.18 11.97
C ASP A 73 -1.92 9.40 11.32
N PRO A 74 -0.97 10.05 11.99
CA PRO A 74 -0.36 11.28 11.44
C PRO A 74 0.40 11.08 10.15
N TYR A 75 0.80 9.86 9.81
CA TYR A 75 1.52 9.61 8.56
C TYR A 75 0.60 9.10 7.46
N CYS A 76 -0.69 9.01 7.72
CA CYS A 76 -1.64 8.47 6.75
C CYS A 76 -2.44 9.62 6.12
N ARG A 77 -2.55 9.60 4.81
CA ARG A 77 -3.24 10.64 4.07
C ARG A 77 -4.24 10.05 3.12
N LYS A 78 -5.26 10.83 2.80
CA LYS A 78 -6.22 10.41 1.79
C LYS A 78 -5.51 10.30 0.47
N MET A 79 -5.83 9.27 -0.28
CA MET A 79 -5.32 9.12 -1.62
C MET A 79 -6.33 9.69 -2.58
N GLU A 80 -5.87 10.49 -3.54
CA GLU A 80 -6.74 11.11 -4.52
C GLU A 80 -6.37 10.68 -5.91
N PHE A 81 -7.36 10.54 -6.76
CA PHE A 81 -7.12 10.25 -8.14
C PHE A 81 -7.97 11.22 -8.94
N THR A 82 -7.35 12.02 -9.80
CA THR A 82 -7.98 13.07 -10.59
C THR A 82 -8.76 14.04 -9.70
N GLY A 83 -8.18 14.36 -8.54
CA GLY A 83 -8.77 15.36 -7.64
C GLY A 83 -9.86 14.86 -6.74
N LYS A 84 -10.17 13.57 -6.78
CA LYS A 84 -11.20 13.01 -5.94
C LYS A 84 -10.62 11.98 -5.00
N PRO A 85 -11.02 12.00 -3.72
CA PRO A 85 -10.52 10.98 -2.79
C PRO A 85 -11.03 9.60 -3.17
N MET A 86 -10.19 8.60 -2.97
CA MET A 86 -10.55 7.22 -3.23
C MET A 86 -10.83 6.57 -1.89
N THR A 87 -12.10 6.46 -1.53
CA THR A 87 -12.48 5.88 -0.25
C THR A 87 -11.97 4.44 -0.15
N GLY A 88 -11.35 4.13 0.99
CA GLY A 88 -10.79 2.80 1.19
C GLY A 88 -9.33 2.69 0.80
N PHE A 89 -8.76 3.74 0.18
CA PHE A 89 -7.35 3.76 -0.19
C PHE A 89 -6.68 4.93 0.51
N VAL A 90 -5.52 4.70 1.07
CA VAL A 90 -4.76 5.74 1.77
C VAL A 90 -3.31 5.69 1.30
N SER A 91 -2.57 6.74 1.62
CA SER A 91 -1.15 6.81 1.32
C SER A 91 -0.42 6.98 2.64
N ILE A 92 0.60 6.18 2.87
CA ILE A 92 1.39 6.25 4.10
C ILE A 92 2.72 6.88 3.77
N ASP A 93 3.06 7.96 4.47
CA ASP A 93 4.33 8.65 4.24
C ASP A 93 5.51 7.73 4.59
N ALA A 94 6.63 7.95 3.95
CA ALA A 94 7.81 7.13 4.18
C ALA A 94 8.21 7.07 5.65
N GLU A 95 8.05 8.17 6.37
CA GLU A 95 8.39 8.19 7.78
C GLU A 95 7.53 7.22 8.59
N GLY A 96 6.31 6.99 8.20
CA GLY A 96 5.43 6.07 8.90
C GLY A 96 5.72 4.62 8.57
N LEU A 97 6.69 4.37 7.67
CA LEU A 97 7.05 3.02 7.28
C LEU A 97 8.50 2.70 7.65
N ALA A 98 9.18 3.60 8.35
CA ALA A 98 10.59 3.43 8.61
C ALA A 98 10.91 2.20 9.46
N GLU A 99 10.05 1.90 10.43
CA GLU A 99 10.26 0.74 11.27
C GLU A 99 9.56 -0.46 10.68
N ASP A 100 10.21 -1.61 10.72
CA ASP A 100 9.60 -2.83 10.17
C ASP A 100 8.28 -3.17 10.85
N GLU A 101 8.18 -2.89 12.14
CA GLU A 101 6.97 -3.17 12.87
C GLU A 101 5.80 -2.34 12.33
N ASP A 102 6.05 -1.08 11.98
CA ASP A 102 5.00 -0.22 11.44
C ASP A 102 4.59 -0.68 10.04
N LEU A 103 5.57 -1.01 9.22
CA LEU A 103 5.27 -1.50 7.88
C LEU A 103 4.43 -2.77 7.97
N ARG A 104 4.80 -3.68 8.87
CA ARG A 104 4.07 -4.93 9.04
C ARG A 104 2.62 -4.66 9.48
N ARG A 105 2.44 -3.72 10.38
CA ARG A 105 1.11 -3.37 10.87
C ARG A 105 0.24 -2.82 9.74
N TRP A 106 0.79 -1.94 8.91
CA TRP A 106 0.02 -1.38 7.80
C TRP A 106 -0.33 -2.45 6.76
N LEU A 107 0.63 -3.31 6.44
CA LEU A 107 0.36 -4.36 5.45
C LEU A 107 -0.61 -5.39 6.00
N ALA A 108 -0.56 -5.69 7.29
CA ALA A 108 -1.53 -6.60 7.90
C ALA A 108 -2.93 -6.02 7.83
N LEU A 109 -3.07 -4.71 7.99
CA LEU A 109 -4.36 -4.05 7.88
C LEU A 109 -4.94 -4.22 6.47
N ALA A 110 -4.11 -3.98 5.45
CA ALA A 110 -4.56 -4.15 4.07
C ALA A 110 -4.94 -5.59 3.78
N LEU A 111 -4.13 -6.53 4.26
CA LEU A 111 -4.42 -7.95 4.04
C LEU A 111 -5.70 -8.37 4.72
N SER A 112 -6.01 -7.80 5.89
CA SER A 112 -7.25 -8.18 6.58
C SER A 112 -8.47 -7.85 5.73
N PHE A 113 -8.39 -6.78 4.92
CA PHE A 113 -9.47 -6.44 4.01
C PHE A 113 -9.44 -7.34 2.77
N VAL A 114 -8.27 -7.44 2.15
CA VAL A 114 -8.16 -8.09 0.85
C VAL A 114 -8.38 -9.59 0.94
N LEU A 115 -7.86 -10.24 1.99
CA LEU A 115 -8.02 -11.68 2.12
C LEU A 115 -9.45 -12.07 2.47
N ALA A 116 -10.26 -11.13 2.93
CA ALA A 116 -11.66 -11.40 3.20
C ALA A 116 -12.50 -11.35 1.92
N GLN A 117 -11.91 -10.88 0.81
CA GLN A 117 -12.63 -10.81 -0.45
C GLN A 117 -12.45 -12.12 -1.21
N PRO A 118 -13.44 -12.55 -2.00
CA PRO A 118 -13.25 -13.74 -2.82
C PRO A 118 -12.11 -13.51 -3.80
N PRO A 119 -11.26 -14.50 -4.08
CA PRO A 119 -10.20 -14.33 -5.06
C PRO A 119 -10.76 -14.03 -6.42
N LYS A 120 -10.04 -13.25 -7.18
CA LYS A 120 -10.43 -12.97 -8.56
C LYS A 120 -9.82 -13.95 -9.51
#